data_08b4ae31247032fb727acecd7f36efc3
#
_entry.id   08b4ae31247032fb727acecd7f36efc3
#
_cell.length_a   1.000
_cell.length_b   1.000
_cell.length_c   1.000
_cell.angle_alpha   90.00
_cell.angle_beta   90.00
_cell.angle_gamma   90.00
#
_symmetry.space_group_name_H-M   'P 1'
#
loop_
_entity.id
_entity.type
_entity.pdbx_description
1 polymer ?
#
loop_
_entity_poly.entity_id
_entity_poly.type
_entity_poly.pdbx_seq_one_letter_code
_entity_poly.pdbx_strand_id
1 'polypeptide(L)'
;MADFEWDPAKANTNLLKHGVDFEVASRVFQDPAAIIEPDDSDPDEERWRAIGLAGGEVLFVVFTERNEHVTRIVSARKANKREERAYFGQAAP
;
A
#
# COMPACT_ATOMS: atom_id res chain seq x y z
N MET A 1 -10.18 8.65 -11.97
CA MET A 1 -9.02 7.76 -11.82
C MET A 1 -8.00 8.43 -10.92
N ALA A 2 -7.53 7.73 -9.91
CA ALA A 2 -6.56 8.31 -9.00
C ALA A 2 -5.18 8.35 -9.65
N ASP A 3 -4.49 9.47 -9.48
CA ASP A 3 -3.10 9.58 -9.89
C ASP A 3 -2.21 9.21 -8.73
N PHE A 4 -1.06 8.63 -9.04
CA PHE A 4 -0.08 8.23 -8.04
C PHE A 4 1.20 9.04 -8.21
N GLU A 5 1.84 9.31 -7.09
CA GLU A 5 3.17 9.92 -7.10
C GLU A 5 4.04 9.25 -6.04
N TRP A 6 5.33 9.41 -6.16
CA TRP A 6 6.28 8.96 -5.16
C TRP A 6 7.64 9.61 -5.42
N ASP A 7 8.47 9.57 -4.38
CA ASP A 7 9.85 10.02 -4.47
C ASP A 7 10.67 8.91 -5.13
N PRO A 8 11.33 9.15 -6.28
CA PRO A 8 12.11 8.12 -6.97
C PRO A 8 13.22 7.50 -6.11
N ALA A 9 13.84 8.27 -5.24
CA ALA A 9 14.89 7.75 -4.36
C ALA A 9 14.30 6.78 -3.34
N LYS A 10 13.14 7.10 -2.79
CA LYS A 10 12.45 6.22 -1.85
C LYS A 10 11.94 4.95 -2.54
N ALA A 11 11.46 5.08 -3.77
CA ALA A 11 11.02 3.92 -4.55
C ALA A 11 12.17 2.95 -4.76
N ASN A 12 13.35 3.47 -5.09
CA ASN A 12 14.53 2.66 -5.31
C ASN A 12 14.99 1.96 -4.02
N THR A 13 15.04 2.70 -2.92
CA THR A 13 15.40 2.15 -1.62
C THR A 13 14.40 1.07 -1.21
N ASN A 14 13.13 1.32 -1.42
CA ASN A 14 12.07 0.36 -1.09
C ASN A 14 12.21 -0.93 -1.89
N LEU A 15 12.51 -0.80 -3.18
CA LEU A 15 12.69 -1.97 -4.04
C LEU A 15 13.87 -2.82 -3.56
N LEU A 16 14.98 -2.18 -3.21
CA LEU A 16 16.15 -2.89 -2.70
C LEU A 16 15.88 -3.54 -1.35
N LYS A 17 15.15 -2.86 -0.48
CA LYS A 17 14.91 -3.35 0.89
C LYS A 17 13.82 -4.41 0.96
N HIS A 18 12.74 -4.23 0.22
CA HIS A 18 11.54 -5.08 0.32
C HIS A 18 11.22 -5.87 -0.94
N GLY A 19 11.89 -5.59 -2.05
CA GLY A 19 11.62 -6.28 -3.30
C GLY A 19 10.30 -5.91 -3.95
N VAL A 20 9.68 -4.80 -3.53
CA VAL A 20 8.39 -4.36 -4.06
C VAL A 20 8.56 -3.04 -4.80
N ASP A 21 8.16 -3.04 -6.06
CA ASP A 21 8.14 -1.87 -6.92
C ASP A 21 6.90 -1.03 -6.62
N PHE A 22 7.05 0.29 -6.54
CA PHE A 22 5.92 1.17 -6.25
C PHE A 22 4.86 1.15 -7.36
N GLU A 23 5.25 0.90 -8.60
CA GLU A 23 4.28 0.77 -9.67
C GLU A 23 3.39 -0.45 -9.46
N VAL A 24 3.97 -1.57 -9.04
CA VAL A 24 3.20 -2.76 -8.67
C VAL A 24 2.33 -2.44 -7.46
N ALA A 25 2.90 -1.78 -6.45
CA ALA A 25 2.16 -1.42 -5.23
C ALA A 25 0.93 -0.56 -5.55
N SER A 26 1.01 0.32 -6.54
CA SER A 26 -0.12 1.16 -6.91
C SER A 26 -1.33 0.36 -7.37
N ARG A 27 -1.12 -0.86 -7.84
CA ARG A 27 -2.21 -1.73 -8.31
C ARG A 27 -3.06 -2.28 -7.16
N VAL A 28 -2.58 -2.21 -5.93
CA VAL A 28 -3.39 -2.57 -4.76
C VAL A 28 -4.68 -1.76 -4.73
N PHE A 29 -4.63 -0.51 -5.20
CA PHE A 29 -5.79 0.37 -5.21
C PHE A 29 -6.84 -0.02 -6.24
N GLN A 30 -6.54 -0.96 -7.12
CA GLN A 30 -7.50 -1.52 -8.07
C GLN A 30 -8.18 -2.78 -7.52
N ASP A 31 -7.72 -3.29 -6.40
CA ASP A 31 -8.30 -4.46 -5.75
C ASP A 31 -9.54 -4.03 -4.95
N PRO A 32 -10.75 -4.49 -5.35
CA PRO A 32 -11.96 -4.09 -4.64
C PRO A 32 -12.03 -4.65 -3.22
N ALA A 33 -11.22 -5.64 -2.89
CA ALA A 33 -11.16 -6.23 -1.56
C ALA A 33 -10.06 -5.62 -0.68
N ALA A 34 -9.34 -4.61 -1.18
CA ALA A 34 -8.27 -4.00 -0.39
C ALA A 34 -8.82 -3.39 0.90
N ILE A 35 -8.10 -3.66 1.99
CA ILE A 35 -8.42 -3.06 3.29
C ILE A 35 -7.68 -1.74 3.39
N ILE A 36 -8.42 -0.65 3.62
CA ILE A 36 -7.83 0.67 3.78
C ILE A 36 -8.16 1.18 5.17
N GLU A 37 -7.13 1.53 5.93
CA GLU A 37 -7.30 1.99 7.30
C GLU A 37 -6.21 2.98 7.69
N PRO A 38 -6.43 3.79 8.72
CA PRO A 38 -5.42 4.74 9.17
C PRO A 38 -4.15 4.04 9.61
N ASP A 39 -3.02 4.69 9.37
CA ASP A 39 -1.70 4.23 9.79
C ASP A 39 -1.04 5.31 10.64
N ASP A 40 -0.63 4.96 11.84
CA ASP A 40 -0.08 5.90 12.81
C ASP A 40 1.44 5.82 12.93
N SER A 41 2.11 5.32 11.87
CA SER A 41 3.56 5.18 11.86
C SER A 41 4.31 6.51 11.92
N ASP A 42 3.65 7.62 11.54
CA ASP A 42 4.23 8.95 11.61
C ASP A 42 3.29 9.86 12.41
N PRO A 43 3.71 10.36 13.59
CA PRO A 43 2.84 11.20 14.41
C PRO A 43 2.60 12.59 13.83
N ASP A 44 3.45 13.02 12.89
CA ASP A 44 3.37 14.38 12.33
C ASP A 44 2.67 14.43 10.98
N GLU A 45 2.34 13.30 10.39
CA GLU A 45 1.73 13.24 9.08
C GLU A 45 0.60 12.22 9.08
N GLU A 46 -0.54 12.60 8.52
CA GLU A 46 -1.64 11.68 8.36
C GLU A 46 -1.30 10.68 7.25
N ARG A 47 -1.25 9.43 7.63
CA ARG A 47 -0.95 8.32 6.72
C ARG A 47 -2.03 7.27 6.77
N TRP A 48 -2.11 6.51 5.70
CA TRP A 48 -3.04 5.41 5.54
C TRP A 48 -2.28 4.18 5.11
N ARG A 49 -2.89 3.02 5.29
CA ARG A 49 -2.32 1.78 4.77
C ARG A 49 -3.38 1.02 3.98
N ALA A 50 -2.93 0.41 2.90
CA ALA A 50 -3.77 -0.43 2.06
C ALA A 50 -3.17 -1.83 2.07
N ILE A 51 -4.01 -2.83 2.36
CA ILE A 51 -3.62 -4.23 2.32
C ILE A 51 -4.43 -4.85 1.21
N GLY A 52 -3.76 -5.27 0.14
CA GLY A 52 -4.48 -5.76 -1.02
C GLY A 52 -3.59 -6.57 -1.96
N LEU A 53 -4.23 -7.15 -2.96
CA LEU A 53 -3.58 -8.04 -3.91
C LEU A 53 -3.02 -7.26 -5.09
N ALA A 54 -1.75 -7.48 -5.41
CA ALA A 54 -1.12 -6.96 -6.61
C ALA A 54 0.05 -7.85 -6.98
N GLY A 55 0.20 -8.12 -8.27
CA GLY A 55 1.29 -8.97 -8.74
C GLY A 55 1.24 -10.38 -8.19
N GLY A 56 0.06 -10.90 -7.86
CA GLY A 56 -0.10 -12.24 -7.31
C GLY A 56 0.22 -12.38 -5.83
N GLU A 57 0.45 -11.27 -5.13
CA GLU A 57 0.79 -11.29 -3.72
C GLU A 57 -0.01 -10.24 -2.95
N VAL A 58 -0.25 -10.50 -1.67
CA VAL A 58 -0.86 -9.49 -0.80
C VAL A 58 0.24 -8.55 -0.34
N LEU A 59 0.04 -7.26 -0.57
CA LEU A 59 1.00 -6.22 -0.21
C LEU A 59 0.43 -5.33 0.88
N PHE A 60 1.35 -4.73 1.64
CA PHE A 60 1.06 -3.72 2.65
C PHE A 60 1.68 -2.41 2.15
N VAL A 61 0.83 -1.45 1.83
CA VAL A 61 1.26 -0.18 1.21
C VAL A 61 0.88 0.98 2.10
N VAL A 62 1.88 1.79 2.48
CA VAL A 62 1.63 3.02 3.24
C VAL A 62 1.59 4.18 2.26
N PHE A 63 0.59 5.04 2.42
CA PHE A 63 0.40 6.15 1.51
C PHE A 63 -0.19 7.36 2.23
N THR A 64 -0.12 8.52 1.56
CA THR A 64 -0.78 9.75 2.01
C THR A 64 -1.64 10.27 0.87
N GLU A 65 -2.67 11.03 1.23
CA GLU A 65 -3.48 11.75 0.25
C GLU A 65 -2.92 13.16 0.12
N ARG A 66 -2.47 13.52 -1.08
CA ARG A 66 -1.90 14.85 -1.32
C ARG A 66 -2.99 15.87 -1.65
N ASN A 67 -4.00 15.42 -2.37
CA ASN A 67 -5.22 16.15 -2.66
C ASN A 67 -6.25 15.14 -3.12
N GLU A 68 -7.43 15.59 -3.56
CA GLU A 68 -8.53 14.71 -3.92
C GLU A 68 -8.17 13.66 -4.96
N HIS A 69 -7.16 13.92 -5.77
CA HIS A 69 -6.86 13.08 -6.93
C HIS A 69 -5.50 12.42 -6.90
N VAL A 70 -4.66 12.74 -5.93
CA VAL A 70 -3.28 12.25 -5.92
C VAL A 70 -3.00 11.47 -4.64
N THR A 71 -2.59 10.23 -4.83
CA THR A 71 -2.15 9.34 -3.75
C THR A 71 -0.63 9.23 -3.81
N ARG A 72 0.03 9.56 -2.71
CA ARG A 72 1.48 9.47 -2.62
C ARG A 72 1.88 8.20 -1.89
N ILE A 73 2.58 7.31 -2.59
CA ILE A 73 3.07 6.07 -1.99
C ILE A 73 4.34 6.36 -1.19
N VAL A 74 4.36 5.91 0.06
CA VAL A 74 5.46 6.13 1.00
C VAL A 74 6.33 4.89 1.13
N SER A 75 5.71 3.71 1.27
CA SER A 75 6.42 2.45 1.37
C SER A 75 5.52 1.30 0.95
N ALA A 76 6.14 0.18 0.59
CA ALA A 76 5.39 -1.02 0.21
C ALA A 76 6.23 -2.25 0.54
N ARG A 77 5.59 -3.25 1.10
CA ARG A 77 6.21 -4.54 1.41
C ARG A 77 5.19 -5.66 1.27
N LYS A 78 5.66 -6.87 1.26
CA LYS A 78 4.74 -8.01 1.29
C LYS A 78 4.03 -8.03 2.65
N ALA A 79 2.78 -8.43 2.63
CA ALA A 79 2.01 -8.59 3.86
C ALA A 79 2.61 -9.72 4.70
N ASN A 80 2.57 -9.57 6.02
CA ASN A 80 2.91 -10.66 6.90
C ASN A 80 1.72 -11.61 7.02
N LYS A 81 1.89 -12.72 7.72
CA LYS A 81 0.84 -13.74 7.82
C LYS A 81 -0.43 -13.23 8.49
N ARG A 82 -0.29 -12.37 9.48
CA ARG A 82 -1.43 -11.78 10.17
C ARG A 82 -2.24 -10.88 9.21
N GLU A 83 -1.54 -10.08 8.43
CA GLU A 83 -2.17 -9.20 7.44
C GLU A 83 -2.82 -10.01 6.33
N GLU A 84 -2.16 -11.07 5.86
CA GLU A 84 -2.75 -11.96 4.86
C GLU A 84 -4.03 -12.61 5.38
N ARG A 85 -4.03 -13.07 6.62
CA ARG A 85 -5.22 -13.66 7.22
C ARG A 85 -6.36 -12.66 7.32
N ALA A 86 -6.05 -11.42 7.68
CA ALA A 86 -7.06 -10.36 7.72
C ALA A 86 -7.65 -10.11 6.33
N TYR A 87 -6.79 -10.06 5.33
CA TYR A 87 -7.22 -9.83 3.95
C TYR A 87 -8.12 -10.96 3.44
N PHE A 88 -7.66 -12.20 3.53
CA PHE A 88 -8.43 -13.34 3.02
C PHE A 88 -9.63 -13.64 3.90
N GLY A 89 -9.54 -13.40 5.20
CA GLY A 89 -10.61 -13.67 6.14
C GLY A 89 -11.84 -12.80 5.96
N GLN A 90 -11.68 -11.60 5.43
CA GLN A 90 -12.82 -10.69 5.24
C GLN A 90 -13.84 -11.20 4.21
N ALA A 91 -13.40 -12.08 3.33
CA ALA A 91 -14.29 -12.67 2.32
C ALA A 91 -15.05 -13.89 2.85
N ALA A 92 -14.74 -14.35 4.06
CA ALA A 92 -15.40 -15.51 4.64
C ALA A 92 -16.83 -15.14 5.05
N PRO A 93 -17.82 -16.02 4.80
CA PRO A 93 -19.19 -15.78 5.22
C PRO A 93 -19.34 -15.87 6.74
#